data_81a794983022dadb99ba0fa4c9c6aa6c
#
_entry.id   81a794983022dadb99ba0fa4c9c6aa6c
#
_cell.length_a   1.000
_cell.length_b   1.000
_cell.length_c   1.000
_cell.angle_alpha   90.00
_cell.angle_beta   90.00
_cell.angle_gamma   90.00
#
_symmetry.space_group_name_H-M   'P 1'
#
loop_
_entity.id
_entity.type
_entity.pdbx_description
1 polymer ?
#
loop_
_entity_poly.entity_id
_entity_poly.type
_entity_poly.pdbx_seq_one_letter_code
_entity_poly.pdbx_strand_id
1 'polypeptide(L)'
;MKKIVIFGATGNVGSYVHKYACEYFKDRYEVIASGHRQTDFFEKQGQKYVSVDISKAEDFDKLPQEDVYAVIDLAAQIPSYMKGYQPEKYVQSNIMGAYNVLEYCRKVHADRILFSTTVFDISLSATNGAVLKPDMPYNFSYKGDHAVYVITKNTAIEFMKHYYVEYGLKYFVFRFPTIYNYSPYHYYHPNGVKTLRPVYRMIDQAMKGEPIELWGNPNYAKDMVHVYDCAQMICKAVEVNREHGWYNVGTGVPVTLEQQIK
;
A
#
# COMPACT_ATOMS: atom_id res chain seq x y z
N MET A 1 22.38 14.62 4.94
CA MET A 1 21.00 14.51 5.52
C MET A 1 20.51 13.10 5.23
N LYS A 2 19.96 12.41 6.24
CA LYS A 2 19.43 11.08 6.05
C LYS A 2 18.27 11.06 5.05
N LYS A 3 18.12 9.96 4.33
CA LYS A 3 17.19 9.81 3.22
C LYS A 3 16.06 8.82 3.55
N ILE A 4 14.87 9.09 3.02
CA ILE A 4 13.73 8.17 3.02
C ILE A 4 13.38 7.86 1.58
N VAL A 5 13.41 6.60 1.19
CA VAL A 5 13.02 6.16 -0.16
C VAL A 5 11.60 5.58 -0.13
N ILE A 6 10.73 6.06 -1.01
CA ILE A 6 9.33 5.62 -1.09
C ILE A 6 9.10 4.92 -2.42
N PHE A 7 9.05 3.59 -2.42
CA PHE A 7 8.63 2.79 -3.58
C PHE A 7 7.13 2.84 -3.77
N GLY A 8 6.69 2.86 -5.02
CA GLY A 8 5.27 2.99 -5.36
C GLY A 8 4.72 4.41 -5.25
N ALA A 9 5.58 5.44 -5.18
CA ALA A 9 5.19 6.85 -5.06
C ALA A 9 4.31 7.35 -6.22
N THR A 10 4.35 6.70 -7.39
CA THR A 10 3.46 7.00 -8.54
C THR A 10 2.09 6.32 -8.43
N GLY A 11 1.85 5.53 -7.38
CA GLY A 11 0.59 4.83 -7.13
C GLY A 11 -0.45 5.70 -6.41
N ASN A 12 -1.67 5.18 -6.29
CA ASN A 12 -2.79 5.89 -5.69
C ASN A 12 -2.54 6.31 -4.22
N VAL A 13 -2.08 5.39 -3.38
CA VAL A 13 -1.72 5.70 -1.97
C VAL A 13 -0.35 6.35 -1.87
N GLY A 14 0.62 5.85 -2.64
CA GLY A 14 2.01 6.31 -2.59
C GLY A 14 2.20 7.79 -2.90
N SER A 15 1.41 8.36 -3.82
CA SER A 15 1.46 9.79 -4.14
C SER A 15 1.06 10.67 -2.95
N TYR A 16 0.07 10.26 -2.17
CA TYR A 16 -0.34 10.94 -0.94
C TYR A 16 0.67 10.76 0.20
N VAL A 17 1.21 9.53 0.34
CA VAL A 17 2.26 9.26 1.34
C VAL A 17 3.49 10.10 1.03
N HIS A 18 3.92 10.17 -0.22
CA HIS A 18 5.06 11.01 -0.63
C HIS A 18 4.80 12.50 -0.34
N LYS A 19 3.64 13.03 -0.76
CA LYS A 19 3.28 14.42 -0.48
C LYS A 19 3.31 14.73 1.01
N TYR A 20 2.66 13.89 1.83
CA TYR A 20 2.65 14.06 3.28
C TYR A 20 4.06 13.94 3.87
N ALA A 21 4.87 13.01 3.40
CA ALA A 21 6.24 12.82 3.87
C ALA A 21 7.12 14.04 3.61
N CYS A 22 7.02 14.66 2.42
CA CYS A 22 7.76 15.89 2.11
C CYS A 22 7.43 17.04 3.07
N GLU A 23 6.15 17.18 3.45
CA GLU A 23 5.71 18.20 4.41
C GLU A 23 6.11 17.84 5.86
N TYR A 24 5.88 16.59 6.26
CA TYR A 24 6.12 16.11 7.64
C TYR A 24 7.61 16.02 7.99
N PHE A 25 8.45 15.59 7.05
CA PHE A 25 9.88 15.41 7.27
C PHE A 25 10.75 16.60 6.85
N LYS A 26 10.14 17.68 6.42
CA LYS A 26 10.83 18.90 6.00
C LYS A 26 12.01 19.21 6.93
N ASP A 27 13.16 19.51 6.35
CA ASP A 27 14.41 19.86 7.05
C ASP A 27 15.04 18.73 7.91
N ARG A 28 14.39 17.57 8.06
CA ARG A 28 14.90 16.42 8.84
C ARG A 28 15.41 15.28 7.97
N TYR A 29 14.71 15.00 6.89
CA TYR A 29 15.05 13.93 5.94
C TYR A 29 14.86 14.41 4.52
N GLU A 30 15.69 13.87 3.63
CA GLU A 30 15.47 13.98 2.20
C GLU A 30 14.53 12.87 1.74
N VAL A 31 13.37 13.23 1.18
CA VAL A 31 12.39 12.26 0.69
C VAL A 31 12.59 12.04 -0.79
N ILE A 32 12.76 10.78 -1.19
CA ILE A 32 12.99 10.36 -2.58
C ILE A 32 11.82 9.50 -3.03
N ALA A 33 11.10 9.97 -4.04
CA ALA A 33 10.04 9.22 -4.69
C ALA A 33 10.63 8.18 -5.63
N SER A 34 10.05 6.96 -5.66
CA SER A 34 10.41 5.93 -6.62
C SER A 34 9.20 5.16 -7.13
N GLY A 35 9.27 4.70 -8.36
CA GLY A 35 8.26 3.89 -9.02
C GLY A 35 8.69 3.48 -10.42
N HIS A 36 8.01 2.52 -11.03
CA HIS A 36 8.40 1.98 -12.34
C HIS A 36 8.07 2.89 -13.54
N ARG A 37 7.25 3.93 -13.34
CA ARG A 37 6.83 4.82 -14.44
C ARG A 37 7.89 5.87 -14.70
N GLN A 38 8.18 6.14 -15.98
CA GLN A 38 8.91 7.34 -16.37
C GLN A 38 7.96 8.54 -16.25
N THR A 39 8.32 9.54 -15.45
CA THR A 39 7.51 10.74 -15.21
C THR A 39 8.38 11.89 -14.73
N ASP A 40 8.05 13.10 -15.14
CA ASP A 40 8.62 14.36 -14.67
C ASP A 40 7.74 15.07 -13.63
N PHE A 41 6.68 14.40 -13.18
CA PHE A 41 5.70 14.97 -12.24
C PHE A 41 6.34 15.47 -10.93
N PHE A 42 7.26 14.70 -10.38
CA PHE A 42 7.95 15.05 -9.12
C PHE A 42 8.98 16.15 -9.34
N GLU A 43 9.76 16.07 -10.41
CA GLU A 43 10.79 17.06 -10.77
C GLU A 43 10.19 18.44 -11.01
N LYS A 44 9.04 18.52 -11.68
CA LYS A 44 8.26 19.76 -11.87
C LYS A 44 7.83 20.43 -10.57
N GLN A 45 7.82 19.68 -9.47
CA GLN A 45 7.53 20.17 -8.12
C GLN A 45 8.79 20.37 -7.26
N GLY A 46 9.98 20.28 -7.86
CA GLY A 46 11.25 20.38 -7.15
C GLY A 46 11.56 19.19 -6.25
N GLN A 47 10.93 18.04 -6.51
CA GLN A 47 11.07 16.81 -5.71
C GLN A 47 11.94 15.79 -6.45
N LYS A 48 12.68 14.98 -5.68
CA LYS A 48 13.53 13.93 -6.26
C LYS A 48 12.71 12.69 -6.61
N TYR A 49 12.90 12.23 -7.84
CA TYR A 49 12.30 10.99 -8.33
C TYR A 49 13.33 10.10 -9.01
N VAL A 50 13.27 8.81 -8.74
CA VAL A 50 14.09 7.80 -9.40
C VAL A 50 13.18 6.69 -9.96
N SER A 51 13.23 6.48 -11.28
CA SER A 51 12.47 5.41 -11.91
C SER A 51 13.14 4.06 -11.65
N VAL A 52 12.44 3.19 -10.91
CA VAL A 52 12.90 1.85 -10.53
C VAL A 52 11.78 0.85 -10.73
N ASP A 53 12.05 -0.19 -11.50
CA ASP A 53 11.25 -1.40 -11.54
C ASP A 53 11.77 -2.35 -10.46
N ILE A 54 11.03 -2.48 -9.35
CA ILE A 54 11.48 -3.30 -8.21
C ILE A 54 11.72 -4.77 -8.55
N SER A 55 11.15 -5.28 -9.66
CA SER A 55 11.42 -6.64 -10.12
C SER A 55 12.81 -6.83 -10.74
N LYS A 56 13.55 -5.73 -10.98
CA LYS A 56 14.87 -5.69 -11.60
C LYS A 56 15.92 -5.26 -10.58
N ALA A 57 16.79 -6.16 -10.20
CA ALA A 57 17.83 -5.89 -9.20
C ALA A 57 18.78 -4.76 -9.63
N GLU A 58 19.10 -4.68 -10.91
CA GLU A 58 19.99 -3.67 -11.49
C GLU A 58 19.44 -2.25 -11.41
N ASP A 59 18.12 -2.08 -11.32
CA ASP A 59 17.50 -0.76 -11.21
C ASP A 59 17.81 -0.06 -9.88
N PHE A 60 18.14 -0.83 -8.84
CA PHE A 60 18.45 -0.29 -7.52
C PHE A 60 19.79 0.45 -7.45
N ASP A 61 20.68 0.26 -8.41
CA ASP A 61 21.93 1.02 -8.52
C ASP A 61 21.71 2.51 -8.81
N LYS A 62 20.50 2.87 -9.31
CA LYS A 62 20.08 4.26 -9.55
C LYS A 62 19.71 5.00 -8.27
N LEU A 63 19.43 4.28 -7.19
CA LEU A 63 19.03 4.82 -5.90
C LEU A 63 20.24 5.27 -5.07
N PRO A 64 20.04 6.11 -4.04
CA PRO A 64 21.11 6.44 -3.10
C PRO A 64 21.72 5.18 -2.47
N GLN A 65 23.04 5.10 -2.47
CA GLN A 65 23.80 3.99 -1.90
C GLN A 65 24.26 4.29 -0.46
N GLU A 66 24.02 5.50 0.05
CA GLU A 66 24.45 5.97 1.36
C GLU A 66 23.38 6.82 2.04
N ASP A 67 23.42 6.88 3.37
CA ASP A 67 22.54 7.69 4.21
C ASP A 67 21.05 7.34 4.12
N VAL A 68 20.69 6.15 3.67
CA VAL A 68 19.28 5.71 3.64
C VAL A 68 18.87 5.28 5.03
N TYR A 69 18.00 6.06 5.67
CA TYR A 69 17.50 5.77 7.01
C TYR A 69 16.30 4.81 6.97
N ALA A 70 15.35 5.07 6.09
CA ALA A 70 14.14 4.29 6.01
C ALA A 70 13.69 4.05 4.57
N VAL A 71 13.06 2.91 4.34
CA VAL A 71 12.40 2.57 3.08
C VAL A 71 10.91 2.37 3.34
N ILE A 72 10.07 3.01 2.55
CA ILE A 72 8.61 2.81 2.57
C ILE A 72 8.23 2.08 1.28
N ASP A 73 7.84 0.82 1.39
CA ASP A 73 7.45 0.00 0.24
C ASP A 73 5.93 -0.13 0.12
N LEU A 74 5.39 0.65 -0.81
CA LEU A 74 3.99 0.64 -1.23
C LEU A 74 3.82 0.09 -2.65
N ALA A 75 4.92 -0.38 -3.26
CA ALA A 75 4.87 -0.96 -4.59
C ALA A 75 4.26 -2.36 -4.54
N ALA A 76 3.29 -2.61 -5.38
CA ALA A 76 2.69 -3.93 -5.53
C ALA A 76 1.91 -4.05 -6.84
N GLN A 77 1.89 -5.25 -7.39
CA GLN A 77 0.84 -5.65 -8.33
C GLN A 77 -0.41 -5.97 -7.52
N ILE A 78 -1.54 -5.35 -7.85
CA ILE A 78 -2.83 -5.57 -7.17
C ILE A 78 -3.93 -6.01 -8.15
N PRO A 79 -4.93 -6.80 -7.70
CA PRO A 79 -5.98 -7.35 -8.57
C PRO A 79 -6.76 -6.29 -9.35
N SER A 80 -7.02 -5.14 -8.73
CA SER A 80 -7.84 -4.09 -9.30
C SER A 80 -7.34 -3.48 -10.62
N TYR A 81 -6.05 -3.66 -10.94
CA TYR A 81 -5.44 -3.09 -12.15
C TYR A 81 -5.11 -4.13 -13.22
N MET A 82 -5.31 -5.41 -12.94
CA MET A 82 -5.00 -6.47 -13.90
C MET A 82 -6.13 -6.69 -14.90
N LYS A 83 -5.73 -6.90 -16.15
CA LYS A 83 -6.62 -7.32 -17.24
C LYS A 83 -6.60 -8.84 -17.35
N GLY A 84 -7.25 -9.53 -16.41
CA GLY A 84 -7.25 -10.99 -16.31
C GLY A 84 -6.25 -11.52 -15.28
N TYR A 85 -6.32 -12.83 -15.04
CA TYR A 85 -5.51 -13.52 -14.05
C TYR A 85 -4.10 -13.78 -14.60
N GLN A 86 -3.10 -13.16 -14.01
CA GLN A 86 -1.69 -13.26 -14.39
C GLN A 86 -0.83 -13.45 -13.12
N PRO A 87 -0.80 -14.67 -12.55
CA PRO A 87 -0.16 -14.94 -11.27
C PRO A 87 1.34 -14.64 -11.25
N GLU A 88 2.02 -14.81 -12.38
CA GLU A 88 3.44 -14.50 -12.53
C GLU A 88 3.77 -13.03 -12.21
N LYS A 89 2.88 -12.10 -12.52
CA LYS A 89 3.09 -10.68 -12.22
C LYS A 89 3.06 -10.39 -10.73
N TYR A 90 2.23 -11.12 -9.97
CA TYR A 90 2.25 -11.01 -8.51
C TYR A 90 3.56 -11.56 -7.94
N VAL A 91 4.02 -12.70 -8.44
CA VAL A 91 5.29 -13.30 -8.00
C VAL A 91 6.46 -12.34 -8.28
N GLN A 92 6.54 -11.84 -9.52
CA GLN A 92 7.63 -10.93 -9.92
C GLN A 92 7.61 -9.63 -9.13
N SER A 93 6.46 -8.97 -8.98
CA SER A 93 6.39 -7.69 -8.31
C SER A 93 6.36 -7.81 -6.79
N ASN A 94 5.53 -8.69 -6.23
CA ASN A 94 5.28 -8.72 -4.79
C ASN A 94 6.24 -9.62 -4.01
N ILE A 95 6.85 -10.63 -4.65
CA ILE A 95 7.86 -11.49 -4.01
C ILE A 95 9.25 -11.04 -4.42
N MET A 96 9.58 -11.13 -5.71
CA MET A 96 10.94 -10.78 -6.15
C MET A 96 11.22 -9.29 -5.97
N GLY A 97 10.22 -8.42 -6.25
CA GLY A 97 10.35 -7.00 -5.98
C GLY A 97 10.58 -6.69 -4.51
N ALA A 98 9.81 -7.29 -3.60
CA ALA A 98 10.00 -7.11 -2.17
C ALA A 98 11.36 -7.67 -1.70
N TYR A 99 11.81 -8.81 -2.23
CA TYR A 99 13.15 -9.33 -1.98
C TYR A 99 14.24 -8.34 -2.41
N ASN A 100 14.15 -7.78 -3.60
CA ASN A 100 15.12 -6.78 -4.08
C ASN A 100 15.11 -5.51 -3.21
N VAL A 101 13.94 -5.07 -2.75
CA VAL A 101 13.83 -3.94 -1.79
C VAL A 101 14.53 -4.27 -0.46
N LEU A 102 14.36 -5.49 0.06
CA LEU A 102 15.04 -5.93 1.28
C LEU A 102 16.55 -6.03 1.09
N GLU A 103 17.02 -6.56 -0.04
CA GLU A 103 18.45 -6.59 -0.37
C GLU A 103 19.03 -5.17 -0.51
N TYR A 104 18.28 -4.25 -1.08
CA TYR A 104 18.67 -2.84 -1.09
C TYR A 104 18.78 -2.28 0.33
N CYS A 105 17.76 -2.47 1.19
CA CYS A 105 17.81 -2.05 2.58
C CYS A 105 19.06 -2.60 3.30
N ARG A 106 19.38 -3.89 3.12
CA ARG A 106 20.54 -4.54 3.70
C ARG A 106 21.86 -3.92 3.19
N LYS A 107 21.98 -3.73 1.88
CA LYS A 107 23.21 -3.17 1.24
C LYS A 107 23.51 -1.75 1.69
N VAL A 108 22.49 -0.90 1.82
CA VAL A 108 22.64 0.50 2.23
C VAL A 108 22.56 0.70 3.75
N HIS A 109 22.46 -0.39 4.52
CA HIS A 109 22.32 -0.37 5.98
C HIS A 109 21.16 0.50 6.46
N ALA A 110 20.00 0.41 5.79
CA ALA A 110 18.81 1.11 6.23
C ALA A 110 18.38 0.64 7.63
N ASP A 111 17.96 1.57 8.50
CA ASP A 111 17.52 1.22 9.85
C ASP A 111 16.19 0.45 9.83
N ARG A 112 15.30 0.78 8.90
CA ARG A 112 13.96 0.20 8.86
C ARG A 112 13.29 0.17 7.50
N ILE A 113 12.36 -0.79 7.36
CA ILE A 113 11.42 -0.87 6.25
C ILE A 113 9.97 -0.78 6.75
N LEU A 114 9.14 -0.01 6.04
CA LEU A 114 7.71 0.12 6.26
C LEU A 114 6.98 -0.48 5.05
N PHE A 115 6.05 -1.39 5.28
CA PHE A 115 5.44 -2.21 4.22
C PHE A 115 3.92 -2.25 4.32
N SER A 116 3.25 -2.15 3.19
CA SER A 116 1.79 -2.29 3.13
C SER A 116 1.36 -3.72 2.85
N THR A 117 0.37 -4.21 3.60
CA THR A 117 -0.38 -5.43 3.29
C THR A 117 -1.87 -5.14 3.17
N THR A 118 -2.70 -6.13 3.16
CA THR A 118 -4.13 -6.01 2.88
C THR A 118 -4.99 -6.71 3.92
N VAL A 119 -6.16 -6.16 4.25
CA VAL A 119 -7.15 -6.80 5.12
C VAL A 119 -7.71 -8.11 4.52
N PHE A 120 -7.46 -8.39 3.23
CA PHE A 120 -7.85 -9.66 2.62
C PHE A 120 -7.13 -10.87 3.23
N ASP A 121 -6.00 -10.69 3.91
CA ASP A 121 -5.25 -11.76 4.59
C ASP A 121 -5.98 -12.36 5.81
N ILE A 122 -6.98 -11.63 6.34
CA ILE A 122 -7.87 -12.06 7.43
C ILE A 122 -9.36 -11.96 7.05
N SER A 123 -9.67 -11.94 5.76
CA SER A 123 -11.01 -11.65 5.24
C SER A 123 -12.10 -12.63 5.71
N LEU A 124 -11.77 -13.90 5.93
CA LEU A 124 -12.73 -14.89 6.46
C LEU A 124 -12.99 -14.73 7.96
N SER A 125 -12.18 -13.96 8.66
CA SER A 125 -12.43 -13.57 10.06
C SER A 125 -13.32 -12.32 10.18
N ALA A 126 -13.57 -11.62 9.07
CA ALA A 126 -14.39 -10.41 9.01
C ALA A 126 -15.89 -10.76 8.99
N THR A 127 -16.38 -11.34 10.05
CA THR A 127 -17.84 -11.55 10.27
C THR A 127 -18.48 -10.28 10.80
N ASN A 128 -19.81 -10.15 10.69
CA ASN A 128 -20.52 -8.97 11.14
C ASN A 128 -20.28 -8.71 12.65
N GLY A 129 -19.78 -7.50 12.96
CA GLY A 129 -19.42 -7.11 14.34
C GLY A 129 -18.06 -7.61 14.83
N ALA A 130 -17.28 -8.34 14.03
CA ALA A 130 -15.95 -8.80 14.43
C ALA A 130 -14.95 -7.65 14.53
N VAL A 131 -14.20 -7.61 15.62
CA VAL A 131 -13.05 -6.72 15.80
C VAL A 131 -11.81 -7.42 15.27
N LEU A 132 -11.28 -6.93 14.16
CA LEU A 132 -10.07 -7.47 13.55
C LEU A 132 -8.82 -6.93 14.26
N LYS A 133 -8.05 -7.80 14.91
CA LYS A 133 -6.80 -7.42 15.59
C LYS A 133 -5.59 -7.55 14.66
N PRO A 134 -4.52 -6.77 14.88
CA PRO A 134 -3.31 -6.85 14.04
C PRO A 134 -2.62 -8.22 14.08
N ASP A 135 -2.62 -8.88 15.23
CA ASP A 135 -1.94 -10.15 15.50
C ASP A 135 -2.77 -11.41 15.14
N MET A 136 -3.93 -11.23 14.50
CA MET A 136 -4.73 -12.37 14.07
C MET A 136 -3.99 -13.21 13.03
N PRO A 137 -4.12 -14.56 13.10
CA PRO A 137 -3.56 -15.45 12.08
C PRO A 137 -4.22 -15.21 10.73
N TYR A 138 -3.49 -15.50 9.66
CA TYR A 138 -4.02 -15.46 8.30
C TYR A 138 -5.25 -16.36 8.17
N ASN A 139 -6.33 -15.82 7.62
CA ASN A 139 -7.58 -16.53 7.39
C ASN A 139 -8.28 -15.94 6.16
N PHE A 140 -8.00 -16.52 4.98
CA PHE A 140 -8.47 -16.02 3.70
C PHE A 140 -8.82 -17.14 2.73
N SER A 141 -9.59 -16.83 1.69
CA SER A 141 -9.93 -17.78 0.63
C SER A 141 -8.73 -18.01 -0.29
N TYR A 142 -8.42 -19.27 -0.58
CA TYR A 142 -7.41 -19.66 -1.56
C TYR A 142 -7.92 -19.64 -3.01
N LYS A 143 -9.09 -19.05 -3.27
CA LYS A 143 -9.71 -19.00 -4.59
C LYS A 143 -9.57 -17.61 -5.23
N GLY A 144 -9.22 -17.60 -6.53
CA GLY A 144 -9.15 -16.39 -7.34
C GLY A 144 -7.83 -15.61 -7.21
N ASP A 145 -7.72 -14.50 -7.92
CA ASP A 145 -6.49 -13.71 -7.98
C ASP A 145 -6.18 -12.93 -6.69
N HIS A 146 -7.19 -12.62 -5.88
CA HIS A 146 -6.98 -12.08 -4.54
C HIS A 146 -6.22 -13.05 -3.63
N ALA A 147 -6.40 -14.37 -3.80
CA ALA A 147 -5.62 -15.36 -3.05
C ALA A 147 -4.13 -15.25 -3.36
N VAL A 148 -3.75 -15.21 -4.64
CA VAL A 148 -2.34 -15.07 -5.03
C VAL A 148 -1.76 -13.73 -4.56
N TYR A 149 -2.53 -12.66 -4.64
CA TYR A 149 -2.14 -11.37 -4.08
C TYR A 149 -1.82 -11.45 -2.58
N VAL A 150 -2.72 -12.04 -1.78
CA VAL A 150 -2.51 -12.24 -0.34
C VAL A 150 -1.30 -13.12 -0.06
N ILE A 151 -1.17 -14.26 -0.73
CA ILE A 151 -0.03 -15.18 -0.58
C ILE A 151 1.27 -14.44 -0.82
N THR A 152 1.37 -13.69 -1.92
CA THR A 152 2.62 -12.98 -2.27
C THR A 152 2.95 -11.84 -1.30
N LYS A 153 1.95 -11.11 -0.79
CA LYS A 153 2.17 -10.09 0.25
C LYS A 153 2.62 -10.71 1.58
N ASN A 154 2.02 -11.84 1.96
CA ASN A 154 2.40 -12.55 3.20
C ASN A 154 3.80 -13.16 3.08
N THR A 155 4.17 -13.69 1.91
CA THR A 155 5.55 -14.19 1.66
C THR A 155 6.58 -13.07 1.87
N ALA A 156 6.33 -11.87 1.37
CA ALA A 156 7.22 -10.72 1.60
C ALA A 156 7.39 -10.41 3.10
N ILE A 157 6.32 -10.53 3.89
CA ILE A 157 6.39 -10.30 5.34
C ILE A 157 7.23 -11.36 6.04
N GLU A 158 7.16 -12.63 5.62
CA GLU A 158 8.01 -13.68 6.19
C GLU A 158 9.50 -13.42 5.90
N PHE A 159 9.84 -12.90 4.70
CA PHE A 159 11.19 -12.41 4.43
C PHE A 159 11.59 -11.24 5.34
N MET A 160 10.71 -10.28 5.61
CA MET A 160 11.01 -9.17 6.54
C MET A 160 11.34 -9.66 7.94
N LYS A 161 10.61 -10.65 8.45
CA LYS A 161 10.91 -11.27 9.74
C LYS A 161 12.30 -11.91 9.74
N HIS A 162 12.66 -12.61 8.66
CA HIS A 162 14.00 -13.19 8.49
C HIS A 162 15.07 -12.08 8.48
N TYR A 163 14.89 -11.01 7.70
CA TYR A 163 15.86 -9.91 7.63
C TYR A 163 16.01 -9.16 8.96
N TYR A 164 14.96 -9.10 9.76
CA TYR A 164 15.04 -8.55 11.11
C TYR A 164 15.92 -9.42 12.01
N VAL A 165 15.70 -10.74 12.02
CA VAL A 165 16.46 -11.67 12.87
C VAL A 165 17.91 -11.76 12.42
N GLU A 166 18.17 -11.83 11.11
CA GLU A 166 19.51 -12.09 10.57
C GLU A 166 20.36 -10.81 10.44
N TYR A 167 19.74 -9.67 10.08
CA TYR A 167 20.46 -8.44 9.76
C TYR A 167 20.07 -7.24 10.64
N GLY A 168 19.13 -7.40 11.56
CA GLY A 168 18.66 -6.32 12.42
C GLY A 168 17.81 -5.26 11.71
N LEU A 169 17.33 -5.53 10.48
CA LEU A 169 16.50 -4.61 9.73
C LEU A 169 15.11 -4.50 10.39
N LYS A 170 14.82 -3.41 11.05
CA LYS A 170 13.51 -3.16 11.68
C LYS A 170 12.40 -3.14 10.64
N TYR A 171 11.22 -3.67 10.97
CA TYR A 171 10.12 -3.71 10.01
C TYR A 171 8.77 -3.32 10.60
N PHE A 172 7.95 -2.63 9.80
CA PHE A 172 6.61 -2.19 10.18
C PHE A 172 5.62 -2.54 9.08
N VAL A 173 4.59 -3.31 9.44
CA VAL A 173 3.57 -3.80 8.51
C VAL A 173 2.26 -3.06 8.74
N PHE A 174 1.72 -2.47 7.68
CA PHE A 174 0.45 -1.74 7.69
C PHE A 174 -0.59 -2.52 6.89
N ARG A 175 -1.58 -3.08 7.58
CA ARG A 175 -2.70 -3.77 6.96
C ARG A 175 -3.75 -2.76 6.55
N PHE A 176 -3.89 -2.57 5.25
CA PHE A 176 -4.80 -1.60 4.67
C PHE A 176 -6.22 -2.15 4.56
N PRO A 177 -7.23 -1.46 5.12
CA PRO A 177 -8.64 -1.69 4.87
C PRO A 177 -9.09 -1.00 3.58
N THR A 178 -10.33 -0.53 3.52
CA THR A 178 -10.77 0.36 2.45
C THR A 178 -10.20 1.76 2.65
N ILE A 179 -9.27 2.13 1.78
CA ILE A 179 -8.73 3.50 1.75
C ILE A 179 -9.52 4.30 0.72
N TYR A 180 -10.00 5.48 1.11
CA TYR A 180 -10.70 6.39 0.21
C TYR A 180 -9.92 7.70 0.04
N ASN A 181 -9.96 8.21 -1.18
CA ASN A 181 -9.31 9.45 -1.60
C ASN A 181 -9.82 9.86 -2.97
N TYR A 182 -9.53 11.08 -3.37
CA TYR A 182 -9.60 11.43 -4.78
C TYR A 182 -8.52 10.66 -5.56
N SER A 183 -8.93 10.00 -6.64
CA SER A 183 -8.02 9.25 -7.50
C SER A 183 -8.38 9.49 -8.97
N PRO A 184 -7.41 9.75 -9.86
CA PRO A 184 -7.66 9.80 -11.29
C PRO A 184 -8.00 8.43 -11.89
N TYR A 185 -7.82 7.36 -11.13
CA TYR A 185 -8.08 5.98 -11.56
C TYR A 185 -9.52 5.58 -11.25
N HIS A 186 -10.46 6.08 -12.06
CA HIS A 186 -11.90 5.84 -11.87
C HIS A 186 -12.36 4.42 -12.20
N TYR A 187 -11.53 3.68 -12.95
CA TYR A 187 -11.86 2.33 -13.43
C TYR A 187 -11.01 1.26 -12.73
N TYR A 188 -11.55 0.06 -12.65
CA TYR A 188 -10.86 -1.16 -12.25
C TYR A 188 -11.23 -2.30 -13.21
N HIS A 189 -10.66 -3.49 -13.07
CA HIS A 189 -10.84 -4.57 -14.04
C HIS A 189 -11.26 -5.86 -13.34
N PRO A 190 -12.48 -5.94 -12.76
CA PRO A 190 -12.96 -7.20 -12.20
C PRO A 190 -13.12 -8.23 -13.34
N ASN A 191 -12.52 -9.40 -13.15
CA ASN A 191 -12.50 -10.47 -14.17
C ASN A 191 -12.02 -9.98 -15.56
N GLY A 192 -11.12 -9.02 -15.60
CA GLY A 192 -10.56 -8.47 -16.84
C GLY A 192 -11.43 -7.42 -17.54
N VAL A 193 -12.62 -7.13 -17.06
CA VAL A 193 -13.55 -6.17 -17.66
C VAL A 193 -13.35 -4.76 -17.08
N LYS A 194 -13.13 -3.76 -17.94
CA LYS A 194 -13.01 -2.37 -17.50
C LYS A 194 -14.34 -1.87 -16.93
N THR A 195 -14.39 -1.63 -15.64
CA THR A 195 -15.59 -1.28 -14.89
C THR A 195 -15.36 0.01 -14.09
N LEU A 196 -16.33 0.93 -14.11
CA LEU A 196 -16.31 2.13 -13.27
C LEU A 196 -16.41 1.71 -11.80
N ARG A 197 -15.55 2.26 -10.95
CA ARG A 197 -15.60 1.95 -9.51
C ARG A 197 -16.93 2.37 -8.91
N PRO A 198 -17.51 1.57 -8.01
CA PRO A 198 -18.85 1.86 -7.44
C PRO A 198 -18.99 3.27 -6.85
N VAL A 199 -17.96 3.73 -6.13
CA VAL A 199 -17.97 5.09 -5.55
C VAL A 199 -18.12 6.20 -6.59
N TYR A 200 -17.43 6.09 -7.75
CA TYR A 200 -17.54 7.11 -8.80
C TYR A 200 -18.89 7.02 -9.53
N ARG A 201 -19.47 5.83 -9.64
CA ARG A 201 -20.82 5.64 -10.16
C ARG A 201 -21.85 6.31 -9.25
N MET A 202 -21.76 6.09 -7.95
CA MET A 202 -22.67 6.70 -6.97
C MET A 202 -22.56 8.24 -6.98
N ILE A 203 -21.34 8.77 -7.03
CA ILE A 203 -21.12 10.22 -7.16
C ILE A 203 -21.74 10.78 -8.45
N ASP A 204 -21.53 10.12 -9.59
CA ASP A 204 -22.09 10.53 -10.88
C ASP A 204 -23.64 10.55 -10.86
N GLN A 205 -24.25 9.51 -10.30
CA GLN A 205 -25.70 9.43 -10.11
C GLN A 205 -26.20 10.55 -9.18
N ALA A 206 -25.54 10.79 -8.04
CA ALA A 206 -25.90 11.87 -7.13
C ALA A 206 -25.82 13.25 -7.80
N MET A 207 -24.77 13.52 -8.57
CA MET A 207 -24.59 14.78 -9.29
C MET A 207 -25.65 15.00 -10.36
N LYS A 208 -26.23 13.95 -10.93
CA LYS A 208 -27.31 14.00 -11.92
C LYS A 208 -28.70 14.03 -11.29
N GLY A 209 -28.83 13.90 -9.98
CA GLY A 209 -30.12 13.74 -9.29
C GLY A 209 -30.80 12.40 -9.58
N GLU A 210 -30.04 11.41 -10.04
CA GLU A 210 -30.54 10.07 -10.32
C GLU A 210 -30.62 9.23 -9.05
N PRO A 211 -31.55 8.26 -8.93
CA PRO A 211 -31.57 7.33 -7.81
C PRO A 211 -30.28 6.52 -7.71
N ILE A 212 -29.74 6.40 -6.49
CA ILE A 212 -28.57 5.55 -6.22
C ILE A 212 -29.05 4.16 -5.81
N GLU A 213 -28.80 3.18 -6.66
CA GLU A 213 -29.12 1.78 -6.39
C GLU A 213 -28.02 1.11 -5.59
N LEU A 214 -28.37 0.60 -4.39
CA LEU A 214 -27.48 -0.19 -3.54
C LEU A 214 -27.48 -1.66 -3.94
N TRP A 215 -26.32 -2.18 -4.31
CA TRP A 215 -26.15 -3.59 -4.60
C TRP A 215 -25.56 -4.33 -3.39
N GLY A 216 -26.30 -5.28 -2.87
CA GLY A 216 -25.92 -6.10 -1.73
C GLY A 216 -26.61 -5.71 -0.43
N ASN A 217 -26.06 -6.17 0.68
CA ASN A 217 -26.62 -5.88 2.01
C ASN A 217 -26.29 -4.43 2.42
N PRO A 218 -27.29 -3.55 2.59
CA PRO A 218 -27.09 -2.14 2.99
C PRO A 218 -26.41 -2.00 4.36
N ASN A 219 -26.60 -3.00 5.24
CA ASN A 219 -26.01 -3.04 6.58
C ASN A 219 -24.60 -3.62 6.62
N TYR A 220 -24.06 -4.05 5.48
CA TYR A 220 -22.66 -4.49 5.43
C TYR A 220 -21.74 -3.32 5.75
N ALA A 221 -21.03 -3.45 6.85
CA ALA A 221 -20.15 -2.40 7.35
C ALA A 221 -18.68 -2.77 7.19
N LYS A 222 -17.85 -1.78 6.94
CA LYS A 222 -16.40 -1.92 6.88
C LYS A 222 -15.73 -0.68 7.45
N ASP A 223 -14.53 -0.86 7.98
CA ASP A 223 -13.69 0.26 8.34
C ASP A 223 -13.17 0.95 7.06
N MET A 224 -13.27 2.28 7.05
CA MET A 224 -12.79 3.12 5.95
C MET A 224 -11.89 4.20 6.49
N VAL A 225 -10.75 4.40 5.87
CA VAL A 225 -9.77 5.40 6.30
C VAL A 225 -9.43 6.35 5.16
N HIS A 226 -9.32 7.63 5.48
CA HIS A 226 -8.86 8.60 4.52
C HIS A 226 -7.35 8.44 4.26
N VAL A 227 -6.92 8.61 3.02
CA VAL A 227 -5.54 8.37 2.61
C VAL A 227 -4.50 9.22 3.35
N TYR A 228 -4.86 10.42 3.79
CA TYR A 228 -3.95 11.27 4.60
C TYR A 228 -3.74 10.71 6.01
N ASP A 229 -4.75 10.05 6.60
CA ASP A 229 -4.59 9.36 7.89
C ASP A 229 -3.65 8.15 7.75
N CYS A 230 -3.78 7.41 6.65
CA CYS A 230 -2.79 6.37 6.30
C CYS A 230 -1.38 6.95 6.18
N ALA A 231 -1.22 8.03 5.43
CA ALA A 231 0.07 8.69 5.23
C ALA A 231 0.67 9.15 6.57
N GLN A 232 -0.15 9.75 7.42
CA GLN A 232 0.27 10.17 8.77
C GLN A 232 0.77 8.98 9.61
N MET A 233 0.02 7.87 9.64
CA MET A 233 0.41 6.67 10.40
C MET A 233 1.75 6.12 9.92
N ILE A 234 1.92 5.99 8.59
CA ILE A 234 3.16 5.50 7.98
C ILE A 234 4.33 6.44 8.32
N CYS A 235 4.17 7.74 8.13
CA CYS A 235 5.26 8.69 8.41
C CYS A 235 5.63 8.74 9.89
N LYS A 236 4.67 8.69 10.82
CA LYS A 236 4.96 8.60 12.26
C LYS A 236 5.75 7.33 12.62
N ALA A 237 5.50 6.22 11.95
CA ALA A 237 6.23 4.98 12.21
C ALA A 237 7.68 5.00 11.71
N VAL A 238 8.05 5.94 10.82
CA VAL A 238 9.46 6.15 10.44
C VAL A 238 10.32 6.53 11.65
N GLU A 239 9.77 7.24 12.62
CA GLU A 239 10.50 7.78 13.78
C GLU A 239 10.16 7.09 15.11
N VAL A 240 9.25 6.08 15.08
CA VAL A 240 8.84 5.41 16.32
C VAL A 240 9.99 4.62 16.93
N ASN A 241 10.15 4.72 18.24
CA ASN A 241 11.16 3.94 18.97
C ASN A 241 10.67 2.49 19.23
N ARG A 242 10.60 1.70 18.18
CA ARG A 242 10.27 0.27 18.17
C ARG A 242 11.11 -0.43 17.11
N GLU A 243 11.29 -1.72 17.26
CA GLU A 243 12.05 -2.54 16.31
C GLU A 243 11.16 -3.16 15.24
N HIS A 244 9.95 -3.50 15.58
CA HIS A 244 8.94 -3.99 14.64
C HIS A 244 7.53 -3.64 15.11
N GLY A 245 6.59 -3.72 14.18
CA GLY A 245 5.18 -3.49 14.49
C GLY A 245 4.25 -3.97 13.37
N TRP A 246 3.04 -4.35 13.77
CA TRP A 246 1.97 -4.70 12.84
C TRP A 246 0.72 -3.88 13.20
N TYR A 247 0.16 -3.17 12.24
CA TYR A 247 -0.91 -2.22 12.47
C TYR A 247 -2.05 -2.41 11.47
N ASN A 248 -3.28 -2.49 11.95
CA ASN A 248 -4.45 -2.27 11.11
C ASN A 248 -4.61 -0.75 10.92
N VAL A 249 -4.58 -0.31 9.67
CA VAL A 249 -4.70 1.12 9.32
C VAL A 249 -6.17 1.46 9.16
N GLY A 250 -6.85 1.71 10.25
CA GLY A 250 -8.29 1.96 10.26
C GLY A 250 -8.68 3.00 11.30
N THR A 251 -9.92 3.45 11.24
CA THR A 251 -10.51 4.37 12.21
C THR A 251 -11.08 3.64 13.44
N GLY A 252 -11.30 2.33 13.31
CA GLY A 252 -12.02 1.53 14.29
C GLY A 252 -13.55 1.77 14.29
N VAL A 253 -14.04 2.60 13.36
CA VAL A 253 -15.46 2.91 13.22
C VAL A 253 -16.00 2.27 11.94
N PRO A 254 -16.90 1.27 12.05
CA PRO A 254 -17.49 0.65 10.89
C PRO A 254 -18.50 1.59 10.22
N VAL A 255 -18.44 1.69 8.90
CA VAL A 255 -19.38 2.48 8.08
C VAL A 255 -20.15 1.53 7.18
N THR A 256 -21.49 1.56 7.27
CA THR A 256 -22.35 0.72 6.43
C THR A 256 -22.41 1.24 5.00
N LEU A 257 -22.81 0.37 4.07
CA LEU A 257 -22.99 0.78 2.66
C LEU A 257 -24.04 1.89 2.54
N GLU A 258 -25.11 1.84 3.34
CA GLU A 258 -26.14 2.89 3.38
C GLU A 258 -25.58 4.21 3.92
N GLN A 259 -24.76 4.19 4.97
CA GLN A 259 -24.12 5.40 5.53
C GLN A 259 -23.13 6.06 4.56
N GLN A 260 -22.54 5.31 3.62
CA GLN A 260 -21.64 5.88 2.61
C GLN A 260 -22.35 6.75 1.58
N ILE A 261 -23.69 6.66 1.49
CA ILE A 261 -24.51 7.38 0.49
C ILE A 261 -25.23 8.58 1.12
N LYS A 262 -25.52 8.50 2.41
CA LYS A 262 -26.12 9.62 3.18
C LYS A 262 -25.09 10.70 3.50
#